data_15e93645d218294eabcf356c8c06ac89
#
_entry.id   15e93645d218294eabcf356c8c06ac89
#
_cell.length_a   1.000
_cell.length_b   1.000
_cell.length_c   1.000
_cell.angle_alpha   90.00
_cell.angle_beta   90.00
_cell.angle_gamma   90.00
#
_symmetry.space_group_name_H-M   'P 1'
#
loop_
_entity.id
_entity.type
_entity.pdbx_description
1 polymer ?
#
loop_
_entity_poly.entity_id
_entity_poly.type
_entity_poly.pdbx_seq_one_letter_code
_entity_poly.pdbx_strand_id
1 'polypeptide(L)'
;IQALQPQNIIERASWTHFYVVCDQDQIIGCGAIGPYWNREDESSLFTIFVSPRCQGKGVGRKIIETLETDAYFLRAKRIEIPASITGTPFYLKMGYSYKNGITKPDEEGLIRLEKFR
;
A
#
# COMPACT_ATOMS: atom_id res chain seq x y z
N ILE A 1 -6.25 -11.02 7.85
CA ILE A 1 -5.07 -10.64 7.07
C ILE A 1 -3.86 -11.38 7.60
N GLN A 2 -3.10 -11.96 6.71
CA GLN A 2 -1.89 -12.67 7.05
C GLN A 2 -0.69 -11.99 6.40
N ALA A 3 0.42 -11.93 7.14
CA ALA A 3 1.69 -11.53 6.57
C ALA A 3 2.27 -12.72 5.80
N LEU A 4 2.64 -12.50 4.54
CA LEU A 4 3.32 -13.51 3.75
C LEU A 4 4.82 -13.33 3.86
N GLN A 5 5.51 -14.46 4.09
CA GLN A 5 6.96 -14.52 4.04
C GLN A 5 7.34 -15.50 2.93
N PRO A 6 7.10 -15.16 1.67
CA PRO A 6 7.31 -16.12 0.60
C PRO A 6 8.81 -16.31 0.37
N GLN A 7 9.29 -17.47 0.73
CA GLN A 7 10.71 -17.80 0.63
C GLN A 7 11.22 -17.83 -0.80
N ASN A 8 10.31 -17.85 -1.76
CA ASN A 8 10.66 -17.96 -3.16
C ASN A 8 10.59 -16.65 -3.92
N ILE A 9 10.35 -15.54 -3.23
CA ILE A 9 10.36 -14.24 -3.86
C ILE A 9 11.76 -13.66 -3.80
N ILE A 10 12.13 -13.00 -4.89
CA ILE A 10 13.42 -12.37 -5.09
C ILE A 10 13.95 -11.64 -3.85
N GLU A 11 15.26 -11.57 -3.72
CA GLU A 11 15.96 -11.05 -2.56
C GLU A 11 15.47 -9.69 -2.07
N ARG A 12 15.12 -8.77 -2.95
CA ARG A 12 14.63 -7.45 -2.52
C ARG A 12 13.29 -7.53 -1.79
N ALA A 13 12.59 -8.67 -1.85
CA ALA A 13 11.39 -8.86 -1.07
C ALA A 13 11.67 -9.03 0.42
N SER A 14 12.92 -9.31 0.80
CA SER A 14 13.28 -9.40 2.21
C SER A 14 13.09 -8.08 2.96
N TRP A 15 13.03 -6.96 2.25
CA TRP A 15 12.81 -5.63 2.83
C TRP A 15 11.35 -5.21 2.76
N THR A 16 10.48 -6.08 2.26
CA THR A 16 9.10 -5.76 2.03
C THR A 16 8.22 -6.69 2.85
N HIS A 17 7.22 -6.13 3.50
CA HIS A 17 6.23 -6.92 4.21
C HIS A 17 4.98 -7.00 3.35
N PHE A 18 4.60 -8.23 2.97
CA PHE A 18 3.41 -8.50 2.20
C PHE A 18 2.29 -9.00 3.10
N TYR A 19 1.09 -8.51 2.85
CA TYR A 19 -0.10 -8.93 3.57
C TYR A 19 -1.17 -9.37 2.58
N VAL A 20 -1.91 -10.41 2.93
CA VAL A 20 -3.03 -10.87 2.13
C VAL A 20 -4.29 -10.92 2.97
N VAL A 21 -5.42 -10.69 2.32
CA VAL A 21 -6.73 -10.92 2.91
C VAL A 21 -7.28 -12.19 2.27
N CYS A 22 -7.63 -13.16 3.10
CA CYS A 22 -8.17 -14.43 2.63
C CYS A 22 -9.61 -14.59 3.08
N ASP A 23 -10.41 -15.18 2.23
CA ASP A 23 -11.77 -15.59 2.56
C ASP A 23 -11.96 -17.00 2.05
N GLN A 24 -12.19 -17.95 2.97
CA GLN A 24 -12.40 -19.37 2.63
C GLN A 24 -11.30 -19.91 1.70
N ASP A 25 -10.05 -19.70 2.09
CA ASP A 25 -8.87 -20.17 1.35
C ASP A 25 -8.62 -19.46 0.03
N GLN A 26 -9.36 -18.39 -0.26
CA GLN A 26 -9.11 -17.57 -1.44
C GLN A 26 -8.53 -16.23 -1.06
N ILE A 27 -7.50 -15.80 -1.79
CA ILE A 27 -6.93 -14.47 -1.60
C ILE A 27 -7.85 -13.48 -2.32
N ILE A 28 -8.41 -12.54 -1.56
CA ILE A 28 -9.33 -11.54 -2.09
C ILE A 28 -8.71 -10.14 -2.11
N GLY A 29 -7.54 -9.98 -1.55
CA GLY A 29 -6.82 -8.72 -1.59
C GLY A 29 -5.43 -8.87 -1.04
N CYS A 30 -4.60 -7.88 -1.34
CA CYS A 30 -3.22 -7.86 -0.83
C CYS A 30 -2.70 -6.43 -0.78
N GLY A 31 -1.60 -6.25 -0.07
CA GLY A 31 -0.88 -4.99 -0.03
C GLY A 31 0.51 -5.21 0.53
N ALA A 32 1.40 -4.29 0.25
CA ALA A 32 2.78 -4.39 0.68
C ALA A 32 3.28 -3.04 1.19
N ILE A 33 4.26 -3.09 2.07
CA ILE A 33 4.94 -1.91 2.58
C ILE A 33 6.44 -2.20 2.66
N GLY A 34 7.25 -1.23 2.32
CA GLY A 34 8.70 -1.32 2.42
C GLY A 34 9.33 0.05 2.53
N PRO A 35 10.65 0.12 2.76
CA PRO A 35 11.35 1.39 2.82
C PRO A 35 11.26 2.12 1.48
N TYR A 36 11.09 3.43 1.54
CA TYR A 36 11.12 4.27 0.34
C TYR A 36 12.59 4.64 0.07
N TRP A 37 13.13 4.15 -1.05
CA TRP A 37 14.51 4.38 -1.44
C TRP A 37 15.52 4.07 -0.31
N ASN A 38 15.29 2.96 0.42
CA ASN A 38 16.14 2.51 1.52
C ASN A 38 16.24 3.50 2.70
N ARG A 39 15.30 4.43 2.82
CA ARG A 39 15.27 5.37 3.94
C ARG A 39 14.60 4.71 5.14
N GLU A 40 15.09 5.04 6.34
CA GLU A 40 14.47 4.54 7.58
C GLU A 40 13.24 5.35 7.98
N ASP A 41 13.20 6.63 7.59
CA ASP A 41 12.14 7.55 7.98
C ASP A 41 11.06 7.73 6.92
N GLU A 42 11.15 7.01 5.80
CA GLU A 42 10.14 7.03 4.75
C GLU A 42 9.84 5.63 4.27
N SER A 43 8.57 5.37 4.01
CA SER A 43 8.11 4.07 3.53
C SER A 43 7.16 4.25 2.36
N SER A 44 6.97 3.19 1.60
CA SER A 44 6.04 3.19 0.48
C SER A 44 5.07 2.03 0.62
N LEU A 45 3.80 2.29 0.36
CA LEU A 45 2.78 1.26 0.19
C LEU A 45 2.67 0.96 -1.30
N PHE A 46 2.57 -0.30 -1.66
CA PHE A 46 2.48 -0.68 -3.07
C PHE A 46 1.84 -2.06 -3.21
N THR A 47 1.60 -2.47 -4.46
CA THR A 47 1.00 -3.77 -4.78
C THR A 47 -0.34 -3.96 -4.05
N ILE A 48 -1.11 -2.87 -3.90
CA ILE A 48 -2.41 -2.93 -3.24
C ILE A 48 -3.45 -3.35 -4.27
N PHE A 49 -4.12 -4.46 -3.98
CA PHE A 49 -5.09 -5.05 -4.89
C PHE A 49 -6.27 -5.59 -4.10
N VAL A 50 -7.46 -5.39 -4.64
CA VAL A 50 -8.69 -5.99 -4.12
C VAL A 50 -9.39 -6.68 -5.27
N SER A 51 -9.78 -7.96 -5.06
CA SER A 51 -10.51 -8.71 -6.06
C SER A 51 -11.75 -7.93 -6.52
N PRO A 52 -12.01 -7.82 -7.85
CA PRO A 52 -13.15 -7.04 -8.33
C PRO A 52 -14.49 -7.44 -7.69
N ARG A 53 -14.70 -8.73 -7.42
CA ARG A 53 -15.94 -9.20 -6.78
C ARG A 53 -16.05 -8.78 -5.32
N CYS A 54 -14.96 -8.33 -4.71
CA CYS A 54 -14.92 -7.96 -3.29
C CYS A 54 -14.80 -6.46 -3.07
N GLN A 55 -14.77 -5.67 -4.14
CA GLN A 55 -14.71 -4.22 -4.01
C GLN A 55 -16.00 -3.68 -3.38
N GLY A 56 -15.86 -2.60 -2.61
CA GLY A 56 -16.98 -2.02 -1.91
C GLY A 56 -17.37 -2.73 -0.62
N LYS A 57 -16.60 -3.74 -0.20
CA LYS A 57 -16.88 -4.52 1.02
C LYS A 57 -15.93 -4.23 2.17
N GLY A 58 -15.15 -3.17 2.07
CA GLY A 58 -14.22 -2.78 3.13
C GLY A 58 -12.89 -3.52 3.11
N VAL A 59 -12.60 -4.33 2.10
CA VAL A 59 -11.33 -5.07 2.00
C VAL A 59 -10.17 -4.10 1.85
N GLY A 60 -10.30 -3.10 0.98
CA GLY A 60 -9.23 -2.10 0.80
C GLY A 60 -8.93 -1.34 2.08
N ARG A 61 -9.97 -0.93 2.81
CA ARG A 61 -9.78 -0.26 4.11
C ARG A 61 -9.04 -1.16 5.08
N LYS A 62 -9.39 -2.45 5.13
CA LYS A 62 -8.73 -3.41 6.00
C LYS A 62 -7.26 -3.54 5.67
N ILE A 63 -6.92 -3.57 4.39
CA ILE A 63 -5.54 -3.63 3.93
C ILE A 63 -4.77 -2.40 4.41
N ILE A 64 -5.30 -1.22 4.16
CA ILE A 64 -4.62 0.02 4.56
C ILE A 64 -4.46 0.07 6.08
N GLU A 65 -5.51 -0.24 6.83
CA GLU A 65 -5.44 -0.23 8.29
C GLU A 65 -4.37 -1.20 8.81
N THR A 66 -4.24 -2.35 8.18
CA THR A 66 -3.22 -3.32 8.58
C THR A 66 -1.81 -2.84 8.24
N LEU A 67 -1.62 -2.29 7.02
CA LEU A 67 -0.33 -1.74 6.64
C LEU A 67 0.09 -0.61 7.57
N GLU A 68 -0.88 0.17 8.07
CA GLU A 68 -0.60 1.28 8.98
C GLU A 68 -0.24 0.82 10.40
N THR A 69 -0.32 -0.47 10.68
CA THR A 69 0.20 -1.03 11.93
C THR A 69 1.57 -1.68 11.76
N ASP A 70 2.07 -1.77 10.54
CA ASP A 70 3.35 -2.39 10.26
C ASP A 70 4.51 -1.54 10.80
N ALA A 71 5.61 -2.20 11.17
CA ALA A 71 6.77 -1.53 11.71
C ALA A 71 7.35 -0.48 10.76
N TYR A 72 7.33 -0.75 9.45
CA TYR A 72 7.80 0.24 8.46
C TYR A 72 6.93 1.49 8.45
N PHE A 73 5.62 1.34 8.68
CA PHE A 73 4.75 2.50 8.77
C PHE A 73 5.01 3.27 10.07
N LEU A 74 5.12 2.55 11.18
CA LEU A 74 5.24 3.18 12.50
C LEU A 74 6.55 3.94 12.68
N ARG A 75 7.62 3.51 12.03
CA ARG A 75 8.91 4.22 12.08
C ARG A 75 9.01 5.37 11.10
N ALA A 76 8.16 5.38 10.08
CA ALA A 76 8.24 6.37 9.01
C ALA A 76 7.63 7.70 9.43
N LYS A 77 8.23 8.79 8.98
CA LYS A 77 7.66 10.13 9.12
C LYS A 77 6.85 10.50 7.89
N ARG A 78 7.06 9.81 6.79
CA ARG A 78 6.36 10.02 5.53
C ARG A 78 6.11 8.69 4.85
N ILE A 79 4.91 8.53 4.30
CA ILE A 79 4.52 7.34 3.56
C ILE A 79 4.06 7.79 2.17
N GLU A 80 4.52 7.10 1.12
CA GLU A 80 4.13 7.39 -0.25
C GLU A 80 3.34 6.21 -0.83
N ILE A 81 2.32 6.53 -1.65
CA ILE A 81 1.59 5.53 -2.42
C ILE A 81 1.62 5.95 -3.89
N PRO A 82 2.19 5.12 -4.78
CA PRO A 82 2.01 5.33 -6.22
C PRO A 82 0.64 4.78 -6.62
N ALA A 83 -0.35 5.66 -6.68
CA ALA A 83 -1.74 5.26 -6.84
C ALA A 83 -2.18 5.26 -8.30
N SER A 84 -3.05 4.31 -8.65
CA SER A 84 -3.74 4.36 -9.93
C SER A 84 -4.74 5.52 -9.93
N ILE A 85 -5.12 5.95 -11.14
CA ILE A 85 -6.11 7.04 -11.26
C ILE A 85 -7.42 6.63 -10.57
N THR A 86 -7.86 5.39 -10.77
CA THR A 86 -9.12 4.91 -10.19
C THR A 86 -9.03 4.68 -8.69
N GLY A 87 -7.84 4.37 -8.16
CA GLY A 87 -7.67 4.15 -6.73
C GLY A 87 -7.46 5.41 -5.93
N THR A 88 -7.10 6.51 -6.58
CA THR A 88 -6.76 7.76 -5.88
C THR A 88 -7.86 8.25 -4.94
N PRO A 89 -9.15 8.31 -5.33
CA PRO A 89 -10.19 8.80 -4.41
C PRO A 89 -10.26 8.00 -3.12
N PHE A 90 -10.03 6.69 -3.18
CA PHE A 90 -10.03 5.85 -1.99
C PHE A 90 -8.91 6.24 -1.03
N TYR A 91 -7.69 6.43 -1.55
CA TYR A 91 -6.56 6.79 -0.69
C TYR A 91 -6.71 8.19 -0.10
N LEU A 92 -7.32 9.12 -0.85
CA LEU A 92 -7.60 10.45 -0.30
C LEU A 92 -8.55 10.34 0.90
N LYS A 93 -9.54 9.46 0.84
CA LYS A 93 -10.43 9.21 1.96
C LYS A 93 -9.72 8.59 3.15
N MET A 94 -8.65 7.84 2.89
CA MET A 94 -7.86 7.21 3.96
C MET A 94 -6.84 8.18 4.58
N GLY A 95 -6.84 9.44 4.16
CA GLY A 95 -6.00 10.46 4.77
C GLY A 95 -4.74 10.79 4.01
N TYR A 96 -4.56 10.26 2.80
CA TYR A 96 -3.43 10.60 1.95
C TYR A 96 -3.73 11.84 1.13
N SER A 97 -2.71 12.56 0.72
CA SER A 97 -2.86 13.78 -0.07
C SER A 97 -1.91 13.75 -1.26
N TYR A 98 -2.15 14.64 -2.22
CA TYR A 98 -1.31 14.72 -3.41
C TYR A 98 0.10 15.17 -3.06
N LYS A 99 1.10 14.44 -3.54
CA LYS A 99 2.49 14.81 -3.36
C LYS A 99 2.77 16.11 -4.09
N ASN A 100 3.26 17.12 -3.37
CA ASN A 100 3.57 18.44 -3.92
C ASN A 100 2.37 19.10 -4.61
N GLY A 101 1.14 18.69 -4.25
CA GLY A 101 -0.06 19.24 -4.87
C GLY A 101 -0.29 18.80 -6.31
N ILE A 102 0.48 17.84 -6.82
CA ILE A 102 0.38 17.40 -8.19
C ILE A 102 -0.77 16.40 -8.33
N THR A 103 -1.79 16.79 -9.10
CA THR A 103 -2.99 15.98 -9.27
C THR A 103 -3.00 15.17 -10.55
N LYS A 104 -2.03 15.37 -11.44
CA LYS A 104 -1.95 14.69 -12.73
C LYS A 104 -1.09 13.43 -12.64
N PRO A 105 -1.41 12.39 -13.43
CA PRO A 105 -0.58 11.20 -13.48
C PRO A 105 0.82 11.52 -14.01
N ASP A 106 1.79 10.74 -13.52
CA ASP A 106 3.16 10.82 -14.01
C ASP A 106 3.32 9.99 -15.30
N GLU A 107 4.56 9.82 -15.76
CA GLU A 107 4.86 9.08 -16.98
C GLU A 107 4.39 7.64 -16.94
N GLU A 108 4.28 7.08 -15.76
CA GLU A 108 3.82 5.70 -15.58
C GLU A 108 2.31 5.61 -15.42
N GLY A 109 1.60 6.73 -15.48
CA GLY A 109 0.16 6.77 -15.28
C GLY A 109 -0.25 6.72 -13.82
N LEU A 110 0.66 7.02 -12.90
CA LEU A 110 0.42 6.95 -11.47
C LEU A 110 0.33 8.33 -10.85
N ILE A 111 -0.57 8.48 -9.89
CA ILE A 111 -0.68 9.69 -9.09
C ILE A 111 0.02 9.42 -7.76
N ARG A 112 1.03 10.23 -7.45
CA ARG A 112 1.80 10.05 -6.21
C ARG A 112 1.04 10.70 -5.06
N LEU A 113 0.76 9.91 -4.04
CA LEU A 113 0.09 10.35 -2.82
C LEU A 113 1.03 10.16 -1.64
N GLU A 114 0.83 10.95 -0.60
CA GLU A 114 1.67 10.87 0.59
C GLU A 114 0.88 11.17 1.85
N LYS A 115 1.40 10.66 2.96
CA LYS A 115 0.88 10.96 4.30
C LYS A 115 2.07 11.25 5.20
N PHE A 116 2.04 12.36 5.90
CA PHE A 116 3.04 12.70 6.90
C PHE A 116 2.57 12.29 8.29
N ARG A 117 3.52 11.87 9.11
CA ARG A 117 3.22 11.43 10.47
C ARG A 117 3.98 12.25 11.48
#